data_19c581cd01021728cdd37e2c7aa09b4b
#
_entry.id   19c581cd01021728cdd37e2c7aa09b4b
#
_cell.length_a   1.000
_cell.length_b   1.000
_cell.length_c   1.000
_cell.angle_alpha   90.00
_cell.angle_beta   90.00
_cell.angle_gamma   90.00
#
_symmetry.space_group_name_H-M   'P 1'
#
loop_
_entity.id
_entity.type
_entity.pdbx_description
1 polymer ?
#
loop_
_entity_poly.entity_id
_entity_poly.type
_entity_poly.pdbx_seq_one_letter_code
_entity_poly.pdbx_strand_id
1 'polypeptide(L)'
;MRTILTLAGLIAATPLLADDKPVLTVYAPEYFTSEWGPGPMIETGFEESCACDLQFVAGDILPRLLLEGDKTEADVVIGLNSDQTARARETGLFAPHGEDASRLTLPVAWADETFLPFDWSELAFVYDKTKLASPPSSFDALLETDVKIAIQDPRSSVSGLGLLLWVNAVYGDKAGEAWAKLAPKVLTVTPGWSEAYGLFTEGEVDMVLSFTTSPAYHIIAEEDDTKAAAIFDEGHYLYTELAAQLAGSDQPDLAQSFMTYILSDGFQSQISTANWSYPVIIKDGFLPDGFAALPRPAKTFSYSESEAEALRQPALDDWLAAFK
;
A
#
# COMPACT_ATOMS: atom_id res chain seq x y z
N MET A 1 -72.84 44.72 -15.35
CA MET A 1 -72.18 43.49 -14.88
C MET A 1 -71.04 43.22 -15.83
N ARG A 2 -69.75 43.41 -15.34
CA ARG A 2 -68.51 43.11 -16.08
C ARG A 2 -67.96 41.85 -15.53
N THR A 3 -67.93 40.77 -16.30
CA THR A 3 -67.36 39.50 -15.93
C THR A 3 -65.86 39.56 -16.20
N ILE A 4 -65.00 39.41 -15.14
CA ILE A 4 -63.55 39.31 -15.25
C ILE A 4 -63.21 37.82 -15.36
N LEU A 5 -62.63 37.40 -16.51
CA LEU A 5 -62.06 36.12 -16.71
C LEU A 5 -60.63 36.15 -16.16
N THR A 6 -60.39 35.39 -15.10
CA THR A 6 -59.00 35.17 -14.56
C THR A 6 -58.36 33.99 -15.28
N LEU A 7 -57.30 34.24 -16.02
CA LEU A 7 -56.53 33.21 -16.71
C LEU A 7 -55.52 32.68 -15.71
N ALA A 8 -55.67 31.46 -15.22
CA ALA A 8 -54.71 30.76 -14.37
C ALA A 8 -53.63 30.14 -15.25
N GLY A 9 -52.43 30.70 -15.25
CA GLY A 9 -51.27 30.10 -15.92
C GLY A 9 -50.76 28.89 -15.14
N LEU A 10 -50.85 27.69 -15.71
CA LEU A 10 -50.13 26.51 -15.21
C LEU A 10 -48.65 26.67 -15.52
N ILE A 11 -47.82 26.88 -14.47
CA ILE A 11 -46.36 26.74 -14.53
C ILE A 11 -46.06 25.24 -14.43
N ALA A 12 -45.73 24.60 -15.55
CA ALA A 12 -45.21 23.24 -15.55
C ALA A 12 -43.79 23.28 -14.97
N ALA A 13 -43.64 22.84 -13.73
CA ALA A 13 -42.31 22.55 -13.17
C ALA A 13 -41.75 21.31 -13.89
N THR A 14 -40.75 21.51 -14.75
CA THR A 14 -39.93 20.43 -15.24
C THR A 14 -39.14 19.85 -14.04
N PRO A 15 -39.25 18.52 -13.79
CA PRO A 15 -38.33 17.91 -12.81
C PRO A 15 -36.90 18.13 -13.31
N LEU A 16 -36.05 18.77 -12.50
CA LEU A 16 -34.64 18.69 -12.64
C LEU A 16 -34.31 17.21 -12.39
N LEU A 17 -34.02 16.45 -13.45
CA LEU A 17 -33.34 15.18 -13.32
C LEU A 17 -31.98 15.56 -12.70
N ALA A 18 -31.72 15.13 -11.47
CA ALA A 18 -30.36 15.04 -10.98
C ALA A 18 -29.64 14.11 -11.97
N ASP A 19 -28.69 14.62 -12.73
CA ASP A 19 -27.79 13.78 -13.50
C ASP A 19 -27.05 12.92 -12.46
N ASP A 20 -27.41 11.64 -12.38
CA ASP A 20 -26.67 10.70 -11.58
C ASP A 20 -25.25 10.68 -12.15
N LYS A 21 -24.28 11.14 -11.35
CA LYS A 21 -22.88 11.13 -11.74
C LYS A 21 -22.45 9.69 -12.03
N PRO A 22 -21.64 9.45 -13.06
CA PRO A 22 -21.07 8.13 -13.28
C PRO A 22 -20.21 7.73 -12.08
N VAL A 23 -20.34 6.49 -11.64
CA VAL A 23 -19.62 5.93 -10.48
C VAL A 23 -18.36 5.23 -10.96
N LEU A 24 -17.23 5.54 -10.34
CA LEU A 24 -15.96 4.78 -10.48
C LEU A 24 -15.74 3.96 -9.23
N THR A 25 -15.74 2.63 -9.35
CA THR A 25 -15.52 1.71 -8.23
C THR A 25 -14.05 1.29 -8.13
N VAL A 26 -13.42 1.62 -7.01
CA VAL A 26 -12.00 1.30 -6.76
C VAL A 26 -11.87 0.37 -5.56
N TYR A 27 -11.35 -0.85 -5.77
CA TYR A 27 -11.03 -1.75 -4.67
C TYR A 27 -9.69 -1.35 -4.06
N ALA A 28 -9.66 -1.19 -2.74
CA ALA A 28 -8.50 -0.71 -2.00
C ALA A 28 -8.37 -1.41 -0.64
N PRO A 29 -7.15 -1.48 -0.05
CA PRO A 29 -6.97 -2.00 1.31
C PRO A 29 -7.66 -1.11 2.35
N GLU A 30 -7.98 -1.69 3.51
CA GLU A 30 -8.66 -0.98 4.60
C GLU A 30 -7.87 0.24 5.08
N TYR A 31 -6.53 0.13 5.23
CA TYR A 31 -5.71 1.28 5.64
C TYR A 31 -5.80 2.45 4.65
N PHE A 32 -5.93 2.17 3.34
CA PHE A 32 -6.04 3.19 2.31
C PHE A 32 -7.37 3.96 2.39
N THR A 33 -8.46 3.24 2.67
CA THR A 33 -9.83 3.77 2.68
C THR A 33 -10.28 4.34 4.02
N SER A 34 -9.49 4.15 5.09
CA SER A 34 -9.80 4.63 6.42
C SER A 34 -9.83 6.17 6.50
N GLU A 35 -10.46 6.73 7.52
CA GLU A 35 -10.52 8.19 7.74
C GLU A 35 -9.13 8.85 7.85
N TRP A 36 -8.12 8.09 8.29
CA TRP A 36 -6.73 8.55 8.42
C TRP A 36 -5.85 8.18 7.21
N GLY A 37 -6.37 7.36 6.29
CA GLY A 37 -5.68 6.96 5.07
C GLY A 37 -5.79 8.00 3.94
N PRO A 38 -5.12 7.77 2.80
CA PRO A 38 -5.12 8.71 1.69
C PRO A 38 -6.44 8.76 0.91
N GLY A 39 -7.29 7.72 1.00
CA GLY A 39 -8.51 7.56 0.21
C GLY A 39 -9.42 8.77 0.22
N PRO A 40 -9.85 9.32 1.39
CA PRO A 40 -10.78 10.46 1.44
C PRO A 40 -10.26 11.73 0.75
N MET A 41 -8.96 12.00 0.83
CA MET A 41 -8.36 13.16 0.14
C MET A 41 -8.23 12.92 -1.36
N ILE A 42 -7.91 11.69 -1.77
CA ILE A 42 -7.83 11.29 -3.17
C ILE A 42 -9.21 11.32 -3.83
N GLU A 43 -10.25 10.82 -3.16
CA GLU A 43 -11.64 10.90 -3.60
C GLU A 43 -12.04 12.35 -3.87
N THR A 44 -11.89 13.22 -2.87
CA THR A 44 -12.19 14.64 -3.00
C THR A 44 -11.45 15.28 -4.18
N GLY A 45 -10.12 15.06 -4.29
CA GLY A 45 -9.31 15.68 -5.33
C GLY A 45 -9.59 15.16 -6.73
N PHE A 46 -9.96 13.88 -6.88
CA PHE A 46 -10.34 13.32 -8.17
C PHE A 46 -11.73 13.81 -8.61
N GLU A 47 -12.70 13.82 -7.70
CA GLU A 47 -14.07 14.27 -7.99
C GLU A 47 -14.17 15.75 -8.39
N GLU A 48 -13.23 16.60 -7.92
CA GLU A 48 -13.14 17.98 -8.39
C GLU A 48 -12.86 18.08 -9.89
N SER A 49 -12.26 17.05 -10.48
CA SER A 49 -11.82 17.05 -11.88
C SER A 49 -12.66 16.20 -12.82
N CYS A 50 -13.30 15.13 -12.33
CA CYS A 50 -13.94 14.13 -13.19
C CYS A 50 -15.47 14.32 -13.41
N ALA A 51 -16.15 15.15 -12.60
CA ALA A 51 -17.62 15.23 -12.55
C ALA A 51 -18.26 13.85 -12.32
N CYS A 52 -17.60 12.97 -11.57
CA CYS A 52 -17.99 11.60 -11.24
C CYS A 52 -18.21 11.42 -9.73
N ASP A 53 -18.53 10.22 -9.30
CA ASP A 53 -18.59 9.73 -7.92
C ASP A 53 -17.54 8.61 -7.79
N LEU A 54 -16.47 8.85 -7.04
CA LEU A 54 -15.41 7.86 -6.77
C LEU A 54 -15.76 7.08 -5.52
N GLN A 55 -15.95 5.78 -5.64
CA GLN A 55 -16.29 4.91 -4.53
C GLN A 55 -15.17 3.91 -4.24
N PHE A 56 -14.56 4.03 -3.05
CA PHE A 56 -13.65 3.02 -2.56
C PHE A 56 -14.38 1.87 -1.89
N VAL A 57 -14.00 0.64 -2.24
CA VAL A 57 -14.50 -0.58 -1.61
C VAL A 57 -13.33 -1.27 -0.90
N ALA A 58 -13.37 -1.23 0.43
CA ALA A 58 -12.31 -1.78 1.28
C ALA A 58 -12.25 -3.31 1.24
N GLY A 59 -11.04 -3.87 1.31
CA GLY A 59 -10.82 -5.31 1.49
C GLY A 59 -9.53 -5.83 0.86
N ASP A 60 -9.36 -7.14 0.93
CA ASP A 60 -8.22 -7.84 0.32
C ASP A 60 -8.41 -7.95 -1.19
N ILE A 61 -7.60 -7.23 -1.95
CA ILE A 61 -7.80 -7.03 -3.40
C ILE A 61 -7.65 -8.34 -4.18
N LEU A 62 -6.48 -8.96 -4.15
CA LEU A 62 -6.19 -10.13 -5.00
C LEU A 62 -7.04 -11.34 -4.66
N PRO A 63 -7.25 -11.73 -3.38
CA PRO A 63 -8.17 -12.80 -3.02
C PRO A 63 -9.60 -12.55 -3.51
N ARG A 64 -10.06 -11.30 -3.43
CA ARG A 64 -11.40 -10.90 -3.90
C ARG A 64 -11.51 -11.02 -5.41
N LEU A 65 -10.56 -10.52 -6.18
CA LEU A 65 -10.53 -10.65 -7.64
C LEU A 65 -10.49 -12.12 -8.09
N LEU A 66 -9.71 -12.97 -7.40
CA LEU A 66 -9.66 -14.41 -7.68
C LEU A 66 -11.01 -15.10 -7.45
N LEU A 67 -11.81 -14.62 -6.48
CA LEU A 67 -13.13 -15.16 -6.19
C LEU A 67 -14.20 -14.65 -7.17
N GLU A 68 -14.18 -13.38 -7.52
CA GLU A 68 -15.18 -12.72 -8.36
C GLU A 68 -14.94 -12.99 -9.86
N GLY A 69 -13.65 -13.07 -10.27
CA GLY A 69 -13.28 -13.24 -11.66
C GLY A 69 -13.83 -12.12 -12.54
N ASP A 70 -14.37 -12.47 -13.69
CA ASP A 70 -15.01 -11.56 -14.66
C ASP A 70 -16.33 -10.95 -14.20
N LYS A 71 -16.78 -11.25 -12.98
CA LYS A 71 -17.94 -10.64 -12.34
C LYS A 71 -17.60 -9.53 -11.35
N THR A 72 -16.31 -9.20 -11.24
CA THR A 72 -15.88 -8.10 -10.37
C THR A 72 -16.56 -6.79 -10.78
N GLU A 73 -16.96 -6.01 -9.79
CA GLU A 73 -17.55 -4.67 -9.99
C GLU A 73 -16.48 -3.56 -9.95
N ALA A 74 -15.19 -3.94 -9.78
CA ALA A 74 -14.13 -2.97 -9.76
C ALA A 74 -13.82 -2.44 -11.16
N ASP A 75 -13.64 -1.13 -11.27
CA ASP A 75 -13.08 -0.45 -12.43
C ASP A 75 -11.56 -0.35 -12.34
N VAL A 76 -11.06 -0.09 -11.11
CA VAL A 76 -9.65 0.04 -10.77
C VAL A 76 -9.38 -0.66 -9.45
N VAL A 77 -8.17 -1.15 -9.26
CA VAL A 77 -7.65 -1.57 -7.95
C VAL A 77 -6.45 -0.70 -7.58
N ILE A 78 -6.29 -0.42 -6.27
CA ILE A 78 -5.14 0.31 -5.73
C ILE A 78 -4.67 -0.37 -4.44
N GLY A 79 -3.34 -0.57 -4.28
CA GLY A 79 -2.76 -1.25 -3.12
C GLY A 79 -2.42 -2.72 -3.35
N LEU A 80 -2.35 -3.17 -4.61
CA LEU A 80 -1.59 -4.38 -4.94
C LEU A 80 -0.10 -4.13 -4.66
N ASN A 81 0.66 -5.20 -4.47
CA ASN A 81 2.10 -5.12 -4.27
C ASN A 81 2.85 -5.80 -5.42
N SER A 82 4.09 -5.34 -5.71
CA SER A 82 4.93 -5.89 -6.79
C SER A 82 5.12 -7.41 -6.73
N ASP A 83 5.10 -8.00 -5.54
CA ASP A 83 5.26 -9.44 -5.32
C ASP A 83 3.98 -10.26 -5.60
N GLN A 84 2.88 -9.59 -5.94
CA GLN A 84 1.60 -10.21 -6.29
C GLN A 84 1.28 -10.16 -7.78
N THR A 85 2.09 -9.44 -8.59
CA THR A 85 1.78 -9.15 -10.00
C THR A 85 1.65 -10.39 -10.86
N ALA A 86 2.47 -11.43 -10.66
CA ALA A 86 2.35 -12.70 -11.39
C ALA A 86 0.94 -13.29 -11.26
N ARG A 87 0.47 -13.45 -10.04
CA ARG A 87 -0.86 -14.02 -9.75
C ARG A 87 -2.00 -13.11 -10.19
N ALA A 88 -1.82 -11.79 -10.04
CA ALA A 88 -2.78 -10.83 -10.53
C ALA A 88 -2.91 -10.93 -12.05
N ARG A 89 -1.79 -10.99 -12.77
CA ARG A 89 -1.75 -11.13 -14.23
C ARG A 89 -2.38 -12.42 -14.73
N GLU A 90 -2.20 -13.54 -14.02
CA GLU A 90 -2.83 -14.83 -14.34
C GLU A 90 -4.36 -14.79 -14.33
N THR A 91 -4.99 -13.84 -13.64
CA THR A 91 -6.45 -13.65 -13.67
C THR A 91 -6.95 -13.22 -15.04
N GLY A 92 -6.12 -12.56 -15.85
CA GLY A 92 -6.51 -12.00 -17.15
C GLY A 92 -7.45 -10.79 -17.05
N LEU A 93 -7.67 -10.24 -15.85
CA LEU A 93 -8.66 -9.18 -15.61
C LEU A 93 -8.16 -7.77 -15.93
N PHE A 94 -6.85 -7.55 -16.05
CA PHE A 94 -6.26 -6.22 -16.11
C PHE A 94 -6.02 -5.72 -17.53
N ALA A 95 -6.12 -4.41 -17.71
CA ALA A 95 -5.76 -3.70 -18.93
C ALA A 95 -4.46 -2.90 -18.74
N PRO A 96 -3.75 -2.53 -19.83
CA PRO A 96 -2.60 -1.63 -19.75
C PRO A 96 -2.99 -0.27 -19.12
N HIS A 97 -2.14 0.28 -18.25
CA HIS A 97 -2.41 1.54 -17.56
C HIS A 97 -2.27 2.79 -18.46
N GLY A 98 -1.57 2.70 -19.60
CA GLY A 98 -1.45 3.78 -20.58
C GLY A 98 -0.54 4.96 -20.17
N GLU A 99 0.09 4.92 -18.99
CA GLU A 99 0.90 6.01 -18.45
C GLU A 99 2.39 5.86 -18.77
N ASP A 100 3.10 7.00 -18.85
CA ASP A 100 4.55 7.03 -19.06
C ASP A 100 5.30 6.75 -17.75
N ALA A 101 5.70 5.49 -17.55
CA ALA A 101 6.45 5.05 -16.38
C ALA A 101 7.91 5.56 -16.35
N SER A 102 8.43 6.19 -17.41
CA SER A 102 9.80 6.73 -17.43
C SER A 102 10.01 7.91 -16.47
N ARG A 103 8.92 8.52 -15.97
CA ARG A 103 8.94 9.62 -15.02
C ARG A 103 9.02 9.17 -13.56
N LEU A 104 8.86 7.88 -13.29
CA LEU A 104 8.77 7.36 -11.93
C LEU A 104 10.13 7.42 -11.22
N THR A 105 10.09 7.84 -9.96
CA THR A 105 11.25 7.87 -9.05
C THR A 105 11.19 6.68 -8.11
N LEU A 106 11.77 5.56 -8.54
CA LEU A 106 11.85 4.30 -7.77
C LEU A 106 13.31 3.90 -7.58
N PRO A 107 13.65 3.15 -6.52
CA PRO A 107 15.00 2.57 -6.36
C PRO A 107 15.39 1.59 -7.48
N VAL A 108 14.42 1.04 -8.18
CA VAL A 108 14.58 0.09 -9.29
C VAL A 108 13.85 0.62 -10.54
N ALA A 109 14.34 0.22 -11.73
CA ALA A 109 13.66 0.57 -12.97
C ALA A 109 12.30 -0.15 -13.05
N TRP A 110 11.26 0.57 -13.49
CA TRP A 110 9.92 0.03 -13.68
C TRP A 110 9.54 0.09 -15.15
N ALA A 111 9.07 -1.03 -15.69
CA ALA A 111 8.72 -1.14 -17.12
C ALA A 111 7.43 -1.97 -17.35
N ASP A 112 6.65 -2.22 -16.29
CA ASP A 112 5.36 -2.90 -16.40
C ASP A 112 4.33 -1.97 -17.05
N GLU A 113 3.58 -2.47 -18.05
CA GLU A 113 2.57 -1.69 -18.75
C GLU A 113 1.15 -1.87 -18.14
N THR A 114 1.00 -2.80 -17.19
CA THR A 114 -0.29 -3.16 -16.58
C THR A 114 -0.42 -2.59 -15.17
N PHE A 115 0.61 -2.76 -14.34
CA PHE A 115 0.62 -2.35 -12.96
C PHE A 115 1.43 -1.07 -12.79
N LEU A 116 0.77 -0.01 -12.33
CA LEU A 116 1.35 1.33 -12.17
C LEU A 116 1.73 1.56 -10.70
N PRO A 117 3.01 1.78 -10.38
CA PRO A 117 3.40 2.21 -9.04
C PRO A 117 2.80 3.56 -8.67
N PHE A 118 2.34 3.70 -7.43
CA PHE A 118 1.91 5.00 -6.92
C PHE A 118 2.71 5.46 -5.71
N ASP A 119 3.30 4.52 -4.96
CA ASP A 119 4.23 4.80 -3.88
C ASP A 119 5.18 3.63 -3.61
N TRP A 120 6.12 3.84 -2.70
CA TRP A 120 7.07 2.82 -2.29
C TRP A 120 7.72 3.14 -0.95
N SER A 121 8.24 2.12 -0.30
CA SER A 121 9.11 2.19 0.86
C SER A 121 10.02 0.96 0.90
N GLU A 122 10.87 0.83 1.92
CA GLU A 122 11.54 -0.43 2.21
C GLU A 122 11.03 -0.99 3.54
N LEU A 123 10.85 -2.32 3.64
CA LEU A 123 10.50 -2.98 4.89
C LEU A 123 11.58 -2.75 5.94
N ALA A 124 11.17 -2.51 7.18
CA ALA A 124 12.07 -2.36 8.31
C ALA A 124 11.39 -2.79 9.61
N PHE A 125 12.18 -3.14 10.61
CA PHE A 125 11.66 -3.23 11.98
C PHE A 125 11.73 -1.85 12.63
N VAL A 126 10.58 -1.34 13.09
CA VAL A 126 10.46 -0.07 13.81
C VAL A 126 10.56 -0.34 15.30
N TYR A 127 11.23 0.55 16.03
CA TYR A 127 11.48 0.45 17.47
C TYR A 127 11.37 1.82 18.15
N ASP A 128 11.32 1.82 19.49
CA ASP A 128 11.34 3.02 20.32
C ASP A 128 12.75 3.21 20.92
N LYS A 129 13.40 4.31 20.55
CA LYS A 129 14.76 4.67 21.02
C LYS A 129 14.87 4.80 22.54
N THR A 130 13.75 5.09 23.21
CA THR A 130 13.71 5.22 24.66
C THR A 130 13.70 3.86 25.37
N LYS A 131 13.23 2.82 24.69
CA LYS A 131 13.13 1.45 25.21
C LYS A 131 14.28 0.57 24.72
N LEU A 132 14.72 0.76 23.48
CA LEU A 132 15.79 -0.02 22.84
C LEU A 132 16.91 0.92 22.35
N ALA A 133 17.90 1.19 23.21
CA ALA A 133 18.99 2.12 22.93
C ALA A 133 20.00 1.62 21.86
N SER A 134 20.04 0.31 21.62
CA SER A 134 20.92 -0.32 20.63
C SER A 134 20.12 -1.34 19.82
N PRO A 135 19.42 -0.91 18.76
CA PRO A 135 18.68 -1.81 17.89
C PRO A 135 19.62 -2.73 17.12
N PRO A 136 19.19 -3.94 16.73
CA PRO A 136 19.97 -4.78 15.84
C PRO A 136 20.19 -4.08 14.49
N SER A 137 21.40 -4.18 13.94
CA SER A 137 21.78 -3.62 12.64
C SER A 137 21.85 -4.67 11.53
N SER A 138 21.36 -5.87 11.79
CA SER A 138 21.28 -6.97 10.81
C SER A 138 20.28 -8.02 11.28
N PHE A 139 19.86 -8.92 10.38
CA PHE A 139 19.08 -10.09 10.80
C PHE A 139 19.91 -10.97 11.76
N ASP A 140 21.20 -11.21 11.47
CA ASP A 140 22.02 -12.01 12.38
C ASP A 140 22.10 -11.38 13.77
N ALA A 141 22.25 -10.05 13.85
CA ALA A 141 22.21 -9.35 15.14
C ALA A 141 20.83 -9.48 15.82
N LEU A 142 19.73 -9.38 15.06
CA LEU A 142 18.36 -9.58 15.57
C LEU A 142 18.19 -10.99 16.14
N LEU A 143 18.72 -12.02 15.45
CA LEU A 143 18.62 -13.41 15.89
C LEU A 143 19.36 -13.68 17.23
N GLU A 144 20.36 -12.87 17.58
CA GLU A 144 21.13 -13.00 18.83
C GLU A 144 20.56 -12.16 20.01
N THR A 145 19.50 -11.35 19.78
CA THR A 145 18.86 -10.55 20.83
C THR A 145 17.73 -11.32 21.53
N ASP A 146 17.22 -10.76 22.63
CA ASP A 146 16.02 -11.23 23.32
C ASP A 146 14.79 -10.37 23.02
N VAL A 147 14.86 -9.46 22.00
CA VAL A 147 13.76 -8.58 21.63
C VAL A 147 12.52 -9.37 21.22
N LYS A 148 11.36 -8.83 21.54
CA LYS A 148 10.05 -9.34 21.11
C LYS A 148 9.55 -8.54 19.92
N ILE A 149 9.17 -9.24 18.87
CA ILE A 149 8.71 -8.63 17.63
C ILE A 149 7.26 -9.01 17.33
N ALA A 150 6.55 -8.10 16.69
CA ALA A 150 5.28 -8.39 16.00
C ALA A 150 5.53 -8.38 14.48
N ILE A 151 4.99 -9.37 13.80
CA ILE A 151 5.01 -9.47 12.35
C ILE A 151 3.61 -9.75 11.82
N GLN A 152 3.40 -9.59 10.52
CA GLN A 152 2.14 -9.90 9.86
C GLN A 152 2.19 -11.30 9.24
N ASP A 153 1.01 -11.92 9.13
CA ASP A 153 0.84 -13.23 8.48
C ASP A 153 1.07 -13.11 6.97
N PRO A 154 2.05 -13.83 6.41
CA PRO A 154 2.36 -13.75 4.97
C PRO A 154 1.24 -14.26 4.05
N ARG A 155 0.23 -14.91 4.60
CA ARG A 155 -0.92 -15.45 3.85
C ARG A 155 -2.02 -14.42 3.65
N SER A 156 -2.12 -13.43 4.54
CA SER A 156 -3.16 -12.39 4.54
C SER A 156 -2.61 -10.97 4.40
N SER A 157 -1.29 -10.76 4.60
CA SER A 157 -0.68 -9.45 4.55
C SER A 157 0.45 -9.38 3.53
N VAL A 158 0.45 -8.33 2.71
CA VAL A 158 1.51 -8.07 1.72
C VAL A 158 2.85 -7.73 2.39
N SER A 159 2.86 -7.04 3.53
CA SER A 159 4.09 -6.81 4.30
C SER A 159 4.63 -8.10 4.92
N GLY A 160 3.76 -9.00 5.37
CA GLY A 160 4.14 -10.35 5.81
C GLY A 160 4.78 -11.16 4.68
N LEU A 161 4.20 -11.13 3.47
CA LEU A 161 4.79 -11.74 2.28
C LEU A 161 6.16 -11.12 1.96
N GLY A 162 6.27 -9.79 2.00
CA GLY A 162 7.53 -9.09 1.79
C GLY A 162 8.62 -9.51 2.78
N LEU A 163 8.28 -9.79 4.06
CA LEU A 163 9.22 -10.32 5.04
C LEU A 163 9.72 -11.72 4.67
N LEU A 164 8.85 -12.60 4.14
CA LEU A 164 9.30 -13.91 3.63
C LEU A 164 10.37 -13.75 2.56
N LEU A 165 10.12 -12.86 1.60
CA LEU A 165 11.02 -12.60 0.50
C LEU A 165 12.29 -11.89 0.97
N TRP A 166 12.20 -10.98 1.96
CA TRP A 166 13.38 -10.33 2.54
C TRP A 166 14.30 -11.33 3.23
N VAL A 167 13.76 -12.23 4.06
CA VAL A 167 14.55 -13.30 4.69
C VAL A 167 15.21 -14.20 3.62
N ASN A 168 14.49 -14.54 2.55
CA ASN A 168 15.07 -15.28 1.42
C ASN A 168 16.16 -14.49 0.68
N ALA A 169 16.00 -13.18 0.48
CA ALA A 169 17.00 -12.35 -0.17
C ALA A 169 18.33 -12.27 0.61
N VAL A 170 18.24 -12.36 1.94
CA VAL A 170 19.42 -12.34 2.81
C VAL A 170 20.05 -13.73 2.96
N TYR A 171 19.25 -14.77 3.16
CA TYR A 171 19.76 -16.08 3.57
C TYR A 171 19.74 -17.15 2.48
N GLY A 172 18.99 -16.93 1.37
CA GLY A 172 18.86 -17.92 0.30
C GLY A 172 18.41 -19.28 0.82
N ASP A 173 19.12 -20.34 0.46
CA ASP A 173 18.82 -21.72 0.89
C ASP A 173 18.84 -21.95 2.41
N LYS A 174 19.32 -20.97 3.20
CA LYS A 174 19.33 -21.02 4.66
C LYS A 174 18.15 -20.27 5.31
N ALA A 175 17.19 -19.79 4.54
CA ALA A 175 16.03 -19.06 5.05
C ALA A 175 15.25 -19.85 6.11
N GLY A 176 15.06 -21.15 5.91
CA GLY A 176 14.42 -22.01 6.91
C GLY A 176 15.16 -22.10 8.25
N GLU A 177 16.51 -22.09 8.25
CA GLU A 177 17.32 -22.03 9.48
C GLU A 177 17.17 -20.68 10.17
N ALA A 178 17.13 -19.59 9.39
CA ALA A 178 16.91 -18.24 9.92
C ALA A 178 15.52 -18.11 10.55
N TRP A 179 14.47 -18.62 9.89
CA TRP A 179 13.12 -18.65 10.43
C TRP A 179 13.03 -19.46 11.73
N ALA A 180 13.68 -20.60 11.83
CA ALA A 180 13.72 -21.40 13.07
C ALA A 180 14.31 -20.63 14.26
N LYS A 181 15.24 -19.71 14.01
CA LYS A 181 15.83 -18.83 15.04
C LYS A 181 14.98 -17.56 15.28
N LEU A 182 14.28 -17.05 14.26
CA LEU A 182 13.46 -15.85 14.36
C LEU A 182 12.12 -16.13 15.05
N ALA A 183 11.48 -17.28 14.79
CA ALA A 183 10.18 -17.63 15.32
C ALA A 183 10.05 -17.51 16.85
N PRO A 184 11.05 -17.92 17.68
CA PRO A 184 10.97 -17.73 19.14
C PRO A 184 10.95 -16.27 19.61
N LYS A 185 11.34 -15.31 18.75
CA LYS A 185 11.34 -13.88 19.04
C LYS A 185 10.00 -13.22 18.63
N VAL A 186 9.24 -13.87 17.77
CA VAL A 186 7.93 -13.40 17.37
C VAL A 186 6.94 -13.63 18.50
N LEU A 187 6.53 -12.54 19.15
CA LEU A 187 5.52 -12.58 20.19
C LEU A 187 4.13 -12.90 19.59
N THR A 188 3.85 -12.32 18.43
CA THR A 188 2.58 -12.51 17.73
C THR A 188 2.71 -12.33 16.22
N VAL A 189 1.84 -13.01 15.51
CA VAL A 189 1.61 -12.88 14.08
C VAL A 189 0.20 -12.35 13.89
N THR A 190 0.04 -11.14 13.36
CA THR A 190 -1.26 -10.50 13.15
C THR A 190 -1.79 -10.69 11.75
N PRO A 191 -3.11 -10.63 11.51
CA PRO A 191 -3.67 -10.70 10.16
C PRO A 191 -3.19 -9.58 9.24
N GLY A 192 -3.06 -8.35 9.78
CA GLY A 192 -2.70 -7.14 9.03
C GLY A 192 -1.68 -6.27 9.74
N TRP A 193 -1.31 -5.18 9.07
CA TRP A 193 -0.30 -4.24 9.56
C TRP A 193 -0.81 -3.42 10.75
N SER A 194 -2.07 -2.96 10.72
CA SER A 194 -2.62 -2.06 11.74
C SER A 194 -2.60 -2.68 13.13
N GLU A 195 -2.95 -3.96 13.24
CA GLU A 195 -2.93 -4.67 14.52
C GLU A 195 -1.51 -4.84 15.06
N ALA A 196 -0.53 -5.18 14.19
CA ALA A 196 0.86 -5.31 14.62
C ALA A 196 1.42 -3.98 15.11
N TYR A 197 1.13 -2.90 14.36
CA TYR A 197 1.62 -1.57 14.71
C TYR A 197 0.97 -1.04 15.99
N GLY A 198 -0.31 -1.33 16.20
CA GLY A 198 -1.03 -1.05 17.45
C GLY A 198 -0.34 -1.67 18.66
N LEU A 199 0.02 -2.95 18.61
CA LEU A 199 0.75 -3.62 19.69
C LEU A 199 2.10 -2.94 20.00
N PHE A 200 2.78 -2.44 18.98
CA PHE A 200 4.04 -1.71 19.16
C PHE A 200 3.80 -0.36 19.84
N THR A 201 2.82 0.42 19.42
CA THR A 201 2.51 1.73 20.03
C THR A 201 2.01 1.59 21.47
N GLU A 202 1.28 0.52 21.78
CA GLU A 202 0.86 0.14 23.14
C GLU A 202 2.02 -0.37 23.99
N GLY A 203 3.17 -0.72 23.38
CA GLY A 203 4.38 -1.17 24.07
C GLY A 203 4.40 -2.64 24.44
N GLU A 204 3.58 -3.45 23.80
CA GLU A 204 3.51 -4.91 24.00
C GLU A 204 4.67 -5.65 23.35
N VAL A 205 5.31 -5.05 22.34
CA VAL A 205 6.49 -5.57 21.64
C VAL A 205 7.59 -4.51 21.57
N ASP A 206 8.85 -4.98 21.46
CA ASP A 206 10.02 -4.11 21.37
C ASP A 206 10.20 -3.55 19.95
N MET A 207 9.86 -4.34 18.94
CA MET A 207 9.95 -3.97 17.53
C MET A 207 8.75 -4.52 16.75
N VAL A 208 8.41 -3.86 15.67
CA VAL A 208 7.33 -4.27 14.75
C VAL A 208 7.82 -4.26 13.31
N LEU A 209 7.41 -5.25 12.52
CA LEU A 209 7.61 -5.19 11.06
C LEU A 209 6.76 -4.06 10.48
N SER A 210 7.42 -3.13 9.84
CA SER A 210 6.82 -1.97 9.19
C SER A 210 7.76 -1.46 8.07
N PHE A 211 7.97 -0.15 7.98
CA PHE A 211 8.71 0.46 6.88
C PHE A 211 9.77 1.46 7.37
N THR A 212 10.78 1.70 6.55
CA THR A 212 11.79 2.74 6.81
C THR A 212 11.15 4.13 6.93
N THR A 213 9.98 4.34 6.35
CA THR A 213 9.23 5.60 6.38
C THR A 213 8.29 5.75 7.58
N SER A 214 7.95 4.69 8.29
CA SER A 214 7.00 4.74 9.41
C SER A 214 7.33 5.77 10.51
N PRO A 215 8.60 6.05 10.84
CA PRO A 215 8.92 7.10 11.81
C PRO A 215 8.47 8.51 11.40
N ALA A 216 8.24 8.77 10.10
CA ALA A 216 7.79 10.07 9.63
C ALA A 216 6.43 10.46 10.21
N TYR A 217 5.52 9.49 10.37
CA TYR A 217 4.22 9.71 11.02
C TYR A 217 4.41 10.32 12.43
N HIS A 218 5.22 9.67 13.25
CA HIS A 218 5.44 10.13 14.62
C HIS A 218 6.13 11.50 14.66
N ILE A 219 7.13 11.71 13.80
CA ILE A 219 7.86 13.00 13.75
C ILE A 219 6.94 14.14 13.30
N ILE A 220 6.10 13.92 12.28
CA ILE A 220 5.33 14.97 11.63
C ILE A 220 3.97 15.18 12.28
N ALA A 221 3.22 14.10 12.57
CA ALA A 221 1.86 14.18 13.06
C ALA A 221 1.78 14.20 14.60
N GLU A 222 2.73 13.55 15.29
CA GLU A 222 2.73 13.44 16.74
C GLU A 222 3.81 14.30 17.43
N GLU A 223 4.71 14.93 16.64
CA GLU A 223 5.88 15.67 17.16
C GLU A 223 6.77 14.78 18.06
N ASP A 224 6.76 13.47 17.83
CA ASP A 224 7.51 12.45 18.57
C ASP A 224 8.66 11.87 17.72
N ASP A 225 9.89 12.17 18.07
CA ASP A 225 11.08 11.64 17.41
C ASP A 225 11.62 10.36 18.05
N THR A 226 10.90 9.75 18.98
CA THR A 226 11.37 8.55 19.69
C THR A 226 11.32 7.28 18.85
N LYS A 227 10.47 7.22 17.84
CA LYS A 227 10.35 6.06 16.96
C LYS A 227 11.38 6.11 15.84
N ALA A 228 11.97 4.97 15.53
CA ALA A 228 12.98 4.86 14.48
C ALA A 228 12.90 3.50 13.76
N ALA A 229 13.36 3.46 12.52
CA ALA A 229 13.56 2.21 11.79
C ALA A 229 14.97 1.66 12.05
N ALA A 230 15.08 0.38 12.36
CA ALA A 230 16.35 -0.31 12.44
C ALA A 230 16.87 -0.53 11.02
N ILE A 231 18.03 0.06 10.70
CA ILE A 231 18.64 -0.07 9.37
C ILE A 231 19.63 -1.24 9.41
N PHE A 232 19.37 -2.24 8.55
CA PHE A 232 20.16 -3.46 8.47
C PHE A 232 21.27 -3.32 7.42
N ASP A 233 22.47 -3.72 7.80
CA ASP A 233 23.69 -3.59 6.99
C ASP A 233 23.63 -4.40 5.69
N GLU A 234 22.94 -5.54 5.69
CA GLU A 234 22.73 -6.37 4.48
C GLU A 234 21.79 -5.75 3.46
N GLY A 235 20.97 -4.78 3.85
CA GLY A 235 19.98 -4.11 3.00
C GLY A 235 18.54 -4.44 3.38
N HIS A 236 17.61 -3.74 2.73
CA HIS A 236 16.17 -3.81 2.99
C HIS A 236 15.39 -4.24 1.74
N TYR A 237 14.23 -4.82 1.93
CA TYR A 237 13.38 -5.27 0.85
C TYR A 237 12.45 -4.14 0.39
N LEU A 238 12.42 -3.91 -0.92
CA LEU A 238 11.56 -2.91 -1.54
C LEU A 238 10.10 -3.33 -1.42
N TYR A 239 9.27 -2.41 -0.99
CA TYR A 239 7.83 -2.51 -0.97
C TYR A 239 7.26 -1.46 -1.91
N THR A 240 6.61 -1.89 -3.00
CA THR A 240 6.04 -1.00 -4.01
C THR A 240 4.56 -1.27 -4.13
N GLU A 241 3.74 -0.26 -3.91
CA GLU A 241 2.30 -0.35 -4.06
C GLU A 241 1.88 0.06 -5.47
N LEU A 242 0.91 -0.66 -5.98
CA LEU A 242 0.50 -0.62 -7.38
C LEU A 242 -0.99 -0.36 -7.52
N ALA A 243 -1.33 0.38 -8.56
CA ALA A 243 -2.69 0.49 -9.09
C ALA A 243 -2.79 -0.20 -10.45
N ALA A 244 -3.98 -0.67 -10.79
CA ALA A 244 -4.26 -1.23 -12.11
C ALA A 244 -5.73 -1.09 -12.48
N GLN A 245 -6.02 -0.81 -13.75
CA GLN A 245 -7.39 -0.76 -14.26
C GLN A 245 -7.84 -2.11 -14.78
N LEU A 246 -9.15 -2.38 -14.67
CA LEU A 246 -9.75 -3.63 -15.09
C LEU A 246 -10.21 -3.54 -16.56
N ALA A 247 -9.90 -4.59 -17.34
CA ALA A 247 -10.31 -4.68 -18.74
C ALA A 247 -11.84 -4.79 -18.92
N GLY A 248 -12.54 -5.28 -17.89
CA GLY A 248 -14.00 -5.42 -17.87
C GLY A 248 -14.75 -4.22 -17.28
N SER A 249 -14.07 -3.10 -17.02
CA SER A 249 -14.69 -1.89 -16.45
C SER A 249 -15.84 -1.38 -17.31
N ASP A 250 -16.96 -1.04 -16.66
CA ASP A 250 -18.08 -0.36 -17.30
C ASP A 250 -17.83 1.16 -17.47
N GLN A 251 -16.73 1.67 -16.86
CA GLN A 251 -16.29 3.07 -16.87
C GLN A 251 -14.85 3.24 -17.40
N PRO A 252 -14.49 2.69 -18.57
CA PRO A 252 -13.08 2.62 -19.00
C PRO A 252 -12.40 4.00 -19.14
N ASP A 253 -13.15 5.04 -19.55
CA ASP A 253 -12.62 6.39 -19.68
C ASP A 253 -12.34 7.04 -18.31
N LEU A 254 -13.18 6.76 -17.30
CA LEU A 254 -12.95 7.21 -15.93
C LEU A 254 -11.82 6.43 -15.27
N ALA A 255 -11.74 5.11 -15.50
CA ALA A 255 -10.64 4.30 -15.03
C ALA A 255 -9.29 4.82 -15.56
N GLN A 256 -9.20 5.10 -16.88
CA GLN A 256 -8.00 5.70 -17.46
C GLN A 256 -7.72 7.10 -16.89
N SER A 257 -8.75 7.93 -16.66
CA SER A 257 -8.60 9.24 -16.06
C SER A 257 -8.04 9.14 -14.62
N PHE A 258 -8.48 8.13 -13.87
CA PHE A 258 -7.97 7.87 -12.52
C PHE A 258 -6.52 7.38 -12.55
N MET A 259 -6.15 6.48 -13.49
CA MET A 259 -4.74 6.08 -13.68
C MET A 259 -3.85 7.29 -13.98
N THR A 260 -4.31 8.22 -14.81
CA THR A 260 -3.60 9.50 -15.07
C THR A 260 -3.52 10.38 -13.82
N TYR A 261 -4.61 10.46 -13.04
CA TYR A 261 -4.65 11.24 -11.80
C TYR A 261 -3.67 10.71 -10.75
N ILE A 262 -3.44 9.40 -10.68
CA ILE A 262 -2.44 8.77 -9.78
C ILE A 262 -1.04 9.41 -9.95
N LEU A 263 -0.64 9.80 -11.15
CA LEU A 263 0.65 10.45 -11.40
C LEU A 263 0.59 11.98 -11.35
N SER A 264 -0.54 12.56 -10.97
CA SER A 264 -0.71 14.00 -10.83
C SER A 264 -0.14 14.54 -9.51
N ASP A 265 0.07 15.85 -9.47
CA ASP A 265 0.46 16.55 -8.24
C ASP A 265 -0.61 16.43 -7.15
N GLY A 266 -1.90 16.42 -7.54
CA GLY A 266 -3.03 16.26 -6.62
C GLY A 266 -2.99 14.96 -5.82
N PHE A 267 -2.60 13.86 -6.47
CA PHE A 267 -2.43 12.57 -5.81
C PHE A 267 -1.09 12.43 -5.11
N GLN A 268 0.02 12.68 -5.83
CA GLN A 268 1.37 12.38 -5.35
C GLN A 268 1.82 13.24 -4.17
N SER A 269 1.32 14.48 -4.07
CA SER A 269 1.60 15.34 -2.91
C SER A 269 0.97 14.85 -1.60
N GLN A 270 -0.05 14.00 -1.65
CA GLN A 270 -0.72 13.46 -0.47
C GLN A 270 0.01 12.23 0.12
N ILE A 271 0.75 11.50 -0.71
CA ILE A 271 1.31 10.19 -0.34
C ILE A 271 2.21 10.25 0.89
N SER A 272 3.10 11.24 0.97
CA SER A 272 4.06 11.33 2.07
C SER A 272 3.43 11.60 3.44
N THR A 273 2.23 12.22 3.49
CA THR A 273 1.56 12.60 4.74
C THR A 273 0.27 11.86 5.02
N ALA A 274 -0.25 11.11 4.05
CA ALA A 274 -1.46 10.32 4.22
C ALA A 274 -1.20 8.79 4.13
N ASN A 275 -0.26 8.37 3.28
CA ASN A 275 0.17 6.96 3.21
C ASN A 275 1.55 6.70 3.84
N TRP A 276 2.24 7.75 4.26
CA TRP A 276 3.54 7.69 4.95
C TRP A 276 4.59 6.90 4.15
N SER A 277 4.52 7.01 2.83
CA SER A 277 5.40 6.36 1.85
C SER A 277 6.10 7.40 0.96
N TYR A 278 7.10 6.99 0.22
CA TYR A 278 7.71 7.84 -0.80
C TYR A 278 6.80 7.88 -2.04
N PRO A 279 6.37 9.06 -2.52
CA PRO A 279 5.66 9.16 -3.79
C PRO A 279 6.56 8.74 -4.95
N VAL A 280 5.96 8.25 -6.05
CA VAL A 280 6.71 7.87 -7.25
C VAL A 280 7.02 9.07 -8.16
N ILE A 281 6.37 10.21 -7.97
CA ILE A 281 6.72 11.51 -8.57
C ILE A 281 7.10 12.43 -7.42
N ILE A 282 8.37 12.79 -7.33
CA ILE A 282 8.88 13.66 -6.27
C ILE A 282 9.14 15.06 -6.85
N LYS A 283 8.50 16.06 -6.26
CA LYS A 283 8.71 17.48 -6.54
C LYS A 283 9.04 18.23 -5.26
N ASP A 284 9.53 19.45 -5.40
CA ASP A 284 9.77 20.34 -4.26
C ASP A 284 8.49 20.48 -3.42
N GLY A 285 8.62 20.24 -2.12
CA GLY A 285 7.51 20.29 -1.17
C GLY A 285 6.66 19.02 -1.03
N PHE A 286 6.90 17.97 -1.83
CA PHE A 286 6.18 16.68 -1.69
C PHE A 286 6.68 15.85 -0.51
N LEU A 287 7.93 16.05 -0.11
CA LEU A 287 8.49 15.37 1.07
C LEU A 287 8.67 16.41 2.19
N PRO A 288 7.89 16.33 3.27
CA PRO A 288 8.11 17.15 4.48
C PRO A 288 9.48 16.90 5.11
N ASP A 289 9.97 17.87 5.91
CA ASP A 289 11.30 17.80 6.55
C ASP A 289 11.51 16.51 7.35
N GLY A 290 10.46 15.94 7.96
CA GLY A 290 10.49 14.66 8.66
C GLY A 290 10.96 13.48 7.78
N PHE A 291 10.62 13.48 6.49
CA PHE A 291 11.09 12.47 5.54
C PHE A 291 12.57 12.65 5.17
N ALA A 292 13.03 13.88 5.04
CA ALA A 292 14.43 14.17 4.71
C ALA A 292 15.41 13.69 5.80
N ALA A 293 14.93 13.58 7.05
CA ALA A 293 15.72 13.11 8.19
C ALA A 293 15.76 11.58 8.33
N LEU A 294 14.93 10.84 7.58
CA LEU A 294 14.89 9.38 7.68
C LEU A 294 16.16 8.74 7.11
N PRO A 295 16.75 7.78 7.83
CA PRO A 295 17.90 7.05 7.30
C PRO A 295 17.46 6.16 6.13
N ARG A 296 18.30 6.12 5.08
CA ARG A 296 18.08 5.26 3.93
C ARG A 296 18.99 4.03 3.99
N PRO A 297 18.50 2.83 3.66
CA PRO A 297 19.34 1.66 3.55
C PRO A 297 20.39 1.84 2.43
N ALA A 298 21.59 1.28 2.64
CA ALA A 298 22.65 1.32 1.64
C ALA A 298 22.39 0.40 0.44
N LYS A 299 21.50 -0.59 0.62
CA LYS A 299 21.13 -1.58 -0.40
C LYS A 299 19.67 -1.91 -0.28
N THR A 300 19.02 -1.99 -1.44
CA THR A 300 17.63 -2.41 -1.57
C THR A 300 17.55 -3.74 -2.33
N PHE A 301 16.84 -4.71 -1.77
CA PHE A 301 16.51 -5.97 -2.42
C PHE A 301 15.16 -5.85 -3.11
N SER A 302 15.03 -6.50 -4.24
CA SER A 302 13.76 -6.75 -4.94
C SER A 302 13.90 -8.01 -5.78
N TYR A 303 12.80 -8.68 -6.04
CA TYR A 303 12.72 -9.78 -6.98
C TYR A 303 11.94 -9.33 -8.22
N SER A 304 12.24 -9.95 -9.35
CA SER A 304 11.35 -9.88 -10.51
C SER A 304 10.04 -10.63 -10.21
N GLU A 305 8.98 -10.32 -10.96
CA GLU A 305 7.67 -10.98 -10.85
C GLU A 305 7.80 -12.52 -10.80
N SER A 306 8.59 -13.09 -11.73
CA SER A 306 8.77 -14.55 -11.82
C SER A 306 9.59 -15.13 -10.68
N GLU A 307 10.58 -14.41 -10.15
CA GLU A 307 11.37 -14.84 -8.99
C GLU A 307 10.53 -14.81 -7.72
N ALA A 308 9.77 -13.72 -7.49
CA ALA A 308 8.88 -13.60 -6.33
C ALA A 308 7.84 -14.72 -6.30
N GLU A 309 7.21 -15.02 -7.43
CA GLU A 309 6.23 -16.12 -7.51
C GLU A 309 6.88 -17.50 -7.29
N ALA A 310 8.06 -17.74 -7.89
CA ALA A 310 8.78 -19.00 -7.69
C ALA A 310 9.21 -19.23 -6.22
N LEU A 311 9.53 -18.15 -5.50
CA LEU A 311 9.95 -18.20 -4.10
C LEU A 311 8.78 -18.26 -3.11
N ARG A 312 7.59 -17.80 -3.49
CA ARG A 312 6.44 -17.67 -2.60
C ARG A 312 6.13 -18.94 -1.81
N GLN A 313 5.94 -20.06 -2.48
CA GLN A 313 5.53 -21.30 -1.80
C GLN A 313 6.66 -21.91 -0.98
N PRO A 314 7.90 -22.06 -1.49
CA PRO A 314 9.03 -22.52 -0.69
C PRO A 314 9.26 -21.67 0.58
N ALA A 315 9.22 -20.35 0.46
CA ALA A 315 9.41 -19.43 1.59
C ALA A 315 8.28 -19.56 2.62
N LEU A 316 7.03 -19.75 2.16
CA LEU A 316 5.89 -20.02 3.04
C LEU A 316 6.03 -21.34 3.77
N ASP A 317 6.50 -22.39 3.11
CA ASP A 317 6.72 -23.71 3.73
C ASP A 317 7.80 -23.65 4.81
N ASP A 318 8.90 -22.91 4.58
CA ASP A 318 9.95 -22.66 5.58
C ASP A 318 9.40 -21.91 6.80
N TRP A 319 8.62 -20.86 6.56
CA TRP A 319 7.96 -20.09 7.62
C TRP A 319 7.00 -20.96 8.43
N LEU A 320 6.10 -21.70 7.77
CA LEU A 320 5.17 -22.61 8.42
C LEU A 320 5.87 -23.71 9.24
N ALA A 321 7.04 -24.18 8.79
CA ALA A 321 7.82 -25.17 9.52
C ALA A 321 8.39 -24.59 10.84
N ALA A 322 8.74 -23.31 10.86
CA ALA A 322 9.29 -22.63 12.02
C ALA A 322 8.24 -22.26 13.10
N PHE A 323 6.98 -22.09 12.70
CA PHE A 323 5.86 -21.71 13.59
C PHE A 323 4.93 -22.89 13.98
N LYS A 324 5.39 -24.12 13.85
CA LYS A 324 4.67 -25.33 14.27
C LYS A 324 4.72 -25.59 15.75
#